data_120461f43388a6bea4ef412c7f7637ce
#
_entry.id   120461f43388a6bea4ef412c7f7637ce
#
_cell.length_a   1.000
_cell.length_b   1.000
_cell.length_c   1.000
_cell.angle_alpha   90.00
_cell.angle_beta   90.00
_cell.angle_gamma   90.00
#
_symmetry.space_group_name_H-M   'P 1'
#
loop_
_entity.id
_entity.type
_entity.pdbx_description
1 polymer ?
#
loop_
_entity_poly.entity_id
_entity_poly.type
_entity_poly.pdbx_seq_one_letter_code
_entity_poly.pdbx_strand_id
1 'polypeptide(L)'
;MPGSQRTIVVIHPGGLGDVLLSIDAMAVMRSAFPQHKMILLAGSEVGHLLGQCGVIDQSLPIESSRLSALFSGRAQRSDLQQDLLWRCDLVVGWLSDHDGLIRRTLQEFGIPRVILQSPASTEGPHQSERFLQTLQGEFPGDARAPLRLHLPQQVLQSGTDALRVIGIEQGAPLIVCHLGSGSRHKCVRADTWGTLIQGCRARQLMPVVVLGSADEQAEMAIRGQGLPELPILRPRSVTMLAAILAQAQGYIGHDSGVTHLAALLGVPTVAMFGPTDEQRWAPRGVHVAVVRGENCMCANWDAVRACTEKSCLKVKPNEVFEALDAIDFRYHRVTNS
;
A
#
# COMPACT_ATOMS: atom_id res chain seq x y z
N MET A 1 -12.00 19.41 31.89
CA MET A 1 -12.10 19.52 30.44
C MET A 1 -10.99 18.67 29.91
N PRO A 2 -11.20 17.59 29.09
CA PRO A 2 -10.12 16.90 28.44
C PRO A 2 -9.38 17.91 27.56
N GLY A 3 -8.06 17.97 27.68
CA GLY A 3 -7.22 18.97 27.06
C GLY A 3 -7.44 19.01 25.55
N SER A 4 -7.72 20.18 25.07
CA SER A 4 -8.08 20.49 23.69
C SER A 4 -6.86 20.41 22.79
N GLN A 5 -6.41 19.20 22.46
CA GLN A 5 -5.32 18.97 21.54
C GLN A 5 -5.65 19.51 20.15
N ARG A 6 -4.72 20.21 19.52
CA ARG A 6 -4.85 20.71 18.15
C ARG A 6 -4.75 19.52 17.17
N THR A 7 -5.33 19.68 16.00
CA THR A 7 -5.36 18.58 15.01
C THR A 7 -4.76 19.00 13.68
N ILE A 8 -4.22 18.02 12.96
CA ILE A 8 -3.96 18.07 11.53
C ILE A 8 -4.77 16.95 10.85
N VAL A 9 -5.33 17.24 9.71
CA VAL A 9 -6.17 16.31 8.96
C VAL A 9 -5.52 16.01 7.63
N VAL A 10 -5.39 14.73 7.32
CA VAL A 10 -4.92 14.23 6.02
C VAL A 10 -6.09 13.60 5.28
N ILE A 11 -6.32 13.99 4.03
CA ILE A 11 -7.39 13.44 3.19
C ILE A 11 -6.75 12.70 2.01
N HIS A 12 -6.98 11.38 1.95
CA HIS A 12 -6.42 10.54 0.90
C HIS A 12 -7.42 9.50 0.39
N PRO A 13 -8.21 9.78 -0.67
CA PRO A 13 -9.23 8.86 -1.19
C PRO A 13 -8.66 7.69 -2.02
N GLY A 14 -7.34 7.63 -2.22
CA GLY A 14 -6.69 6.58 -3.00
C GLY A 14 -6.76 5.19 -2.35
N GLY A 15 -6.43 4.17 -3.13
CA GLY A 15 -6.34 2.78 -2.67
C GLY A 15 -5.18 2.54 -1.69
N LEU A 16 -5.06 1.29 -1.22
CA LEU A 16 -4.02 0.89 -0.26
C LEU A 16 -2.62 1.37 -0.68
N GLY A 17 -2.21 1.09 -1.92
CA GLY A 17 -0.87 1.46 -2.39
C GLY A 17 -0.63 2.98 -2.41
N ASP A 18 -1.64 3.75 -2.86
CA ASP A 18 -1.53 5.21 -2.91
C ASP A 18 -1.36 5.83 -1.52
N VAL A 19 -2.15 5.36 -0.54
CA VAL A 19 -2.04 5.81 0.85
C VAL A 19 -0.68 5.42 1.44
N LEU A 20 -0.20 4.21 1.19
CA LEU A 20 1.09 3.75 1.66
C LEU A 20 2.26 4.56 1.07
N LEU A 21 2.16 5.02 -0.17
CA LEU A 21 3.16 5.90 -0.79
C LEU A 21 3.19 7.32 -0.19
N SER A 22 2.17 7.72 0.58
CA SER A 22 2.14 9.04 1.23
C SER A 22 2.68 9.04 2.68
N ILE A 23 3.12 7.89 3.19
CA ILE A 23 3.56 7.74 4.60
C ILE A 23 4.75 8.64 4.93
N ASP A 24 5.71 8.80 4.02
CA ASP A 24 6.87 9.68 4.23
C ASP A 24 6.43 11.14 4.41
N ALA A 25 5.44 11.59 3.64
CA ALA A 25 4.85 12.91 3.80
C ALA A 25 4.11 13.05 5.15
N MET A 26 3.42 12.00 5.59
CA MET A 26 2.81 11.98 6.95
C MET A 26 3.88 12.05 8.04
N ALA A 27 5.02 11.40 7.88
CA ALA A 27 6.13 11.46 8.83
C ALA A 27 6.73 12.89 8.93
N VAL A 28 6.86 13.60 7.81
CA VAL A 28 7.28 15.01 7.80
C VAL A 28 6.29 15.88 8.57
N MET A 29 4.99 15.70 8.33
CA MET A 29 3.96 16.42 9.08
C MET A 29 3.98 16.07 10.57
N ARG A 30 4.17 14.81 10.94
CA ARG A 30 4.31 14.40 12.34
C ARG A 30 5.49 15.08 13.02
N SER A 31 6.63 15.18 12.33
CA SER A 31 7.82 15.86 12.85
C SER A 31 7.61 17.36 13.01
N ALA A 32 6.89 18.00 12.09
CA ALA A 32 6.58 19.43 12.16
C ALA A 32 5.52 19.76 13.24
N PHE A 33 4.62 18.80 13.54
CA PHE A 33 3.52 18.97 14.48
C PHE A 33 3.49 17.87 15.55
N PRO A 34 4.54 17.73 16.38
CA PRO A 34 4.66 16.58 17.30
C PRO A 34 3.57 16.56 18.39
N GLN A 35 2.94 17.69 18.69
CA GLN A 35 1.89 17.82 19.71
C GLN A 35 0.46 17.75 19.14
N HIS A 36 0.33 17.68 17.80
CA HIS A 36 -0.98 17.63 17.18
C HIS A 36 -1.45 16.17 17.01
N LYS A 37 -2.76 16.00 17.15
CA LYS A 37 -3.41 14.75 16.75
C LYS A 37 -3.49 14.72 15.22
N MET A 38 -2.94 13.67 14.60
CA MET A 38 -3.05 13.45 13.16
C MET A 38 -4.24 12.54 12.86
N ILE A 39 -5.18 13.04 12.07
CA ILE A 39 -6.39 12.32 11.67
C ILE A 39 -6.32 12.04 10.18
N LEU A 40 -6.44 10.79 9.78
CA LEU A 40 -6.46 10.35 8.38
C LEU A 40 -7.88 10.04 7.93
N LEU A 41 -8.29 10.67 6.83
CA LEU A 41 -9.51 10.34 6.07
C LEU A 41 -9.10 9.53 4.85
N ALA A 42 -9.30 8.22 4.93
CA ALA A 42 -8.95 7.26 3.87
C ALA A 42 -9.88 6.05 3.92
N GLY A 43 -9.66 5.05 3.08
CA GLY A 43 -10.35 3.76 3.20
C GLY A 43 -10.16 3.16 4.59
N SER A 44 -11.22 2.57 5.15
CA SER A 44 -11.26 2.11 6.55
C SER A 44 -10.14 1.13 6.90
N GLU A 45 -9.83 0.19 6.02
CA GLU A 45 -8.83 -0.86 6.25
C GLU A 45 -7.41 -0.31 6.38
N VAL A 46 -6.98 0.57 5.46
CA VAL A 46 -5.65 1.17 5.51
C VAL A 46 -5.52 2.14 6.67
N GLY A 47 -6.58 2.90 6.96
CA GLY A 47 -6.61 3.80 8.10
C GLY A 47 -6.46 3.05 9.43
N HIS A 48 -7.16 1.91 9.58
CA HIS A 48 -7.03 1.05 10.76
C HIS A 48 -5.59 0.53 10.91
N LEU A 49 -4.98 0.00 9.85
CA LEU A 49 -3.59 -0.46 9.89
C LEU A 49 -2.62 0.64 10.31
N LEU A 50 -2.71 1.83 9.70
CA LEU A 50 -1.81 2.94 10.01
C LEU A 50 -1.97 3.46 11.45
N GLY A 51 -3.19 3.41 12.00
CA GLY A 51 -3.45 3.67 13.41
C GLY A 51 -2.79 2.65 14.32
N GLN A 52 -2.90 1.36 14.01
CA GLN A 52 -2.22 0.28 14.75
C GLN A 52 -0.69 0.43 14.73
N CYS A 53 -0.12 0.89 13.61
CA CYS A 53 1.30 1.14 13.45
C CYS A 53 1.78 2.47 14.10
N GLY A 54 0.89 3.27 14.67
CA GLY A 54 1.23 4.56 15.27
C GLY A 54 1.64 5.66 14.28
N VAL A 55 1.36 5.47 12.98
CA VAL A 55 1.62 6.50 11.94
C VAL A 55 0.67 7.69 12.12
N ILE A 56 -0.57 7.40 12.47
CA ILE A 56 -1.65 8.36 12.75
C ILE A 56 -2.28 8.08 14.11
N ASP A 57 -2.96 9.06 14.66
CA ASP A 57 -3.65 8.91 15.96
C ASP A 57 -5.09 8.44 15.80
N GLN A 58 -5.72 8.77 14.67
CA GLN A 58 -7.10 8.38 14.37
C GLN A 58 -7.30 8.25 12.87
N SER A 59 -8.14 7.30 12.46
CA SER A 59 -8.66 7.23 11.09
C SER A 59 -10.17 7.38 11.07
N LEU A 60 -10.69 7.96 10.01
CA LEU A 60 -12.11 8.01 9.70
C LEU A 60 -12.33 7.54 8.27
N PRO A 61 -13.32 6.66 8.03
CA PRO A 61 -13.60 6.17 6.69
C PRO A 61 -14.09 7.32 5.81
N ILE A 62 -13.40 7.50 4.67
CA ILE A 62 -13.72 8.59 3.72
C ILE A 62 -15.12 8.43 3.11
N GLU A 63 -15.62 7.19 3.08
CA GLU A 63 -16.94 6.83 2.57
C GLU A 63 -18.07 7.21 3.52
N SER A 64 -17.75 7.74 4.70
CA SER A 64 -18.78 8.12 5.67
C SER A 64 -19.69 9.23 5.14
N SER A 65 -20.99 9.16 5.45
CA SER A 65 -21.98 10.13 5.00
C SER A 65 -21.67 11.57 5.43
N ARG A 66 -20.99 11.74 6.58
CA ARG A 66 -20.56 13.04 7.10
C ARG A 66 -19.50 13.69 6.19
N LEU A 67 -18.59 12.88 5.63
CA LEU A 67 -17.53 13.37 4.76
C LEU A 67 -18.01 13.57 3.32
N SER A 68 -18.99 12.79 2.86
CA SER A 68 -19.60 13.01 1.54
C SER A 68 -20.22 14.41 1.41
N ALA A 69 -20.71 14.97 2.51
CA ALA A 69 -21.22 16.34 2.55
C ALA A 69 -20.12 17.38 2.25
N LEU A 70 -18.87 17.17 2.74
CA LEU A 70 -17.72 18.03 2.43
C LEU A 70 -17.43 18.06 0.93
N PHE A 71 -17.45 16.89 0.29
CA PHE A 71 -17.18 16.75 -1.15
C PHE A 71 -18.31 17.24 -2.05
N SER A 72 -19.53 17.34 -1.53
CA SER A 72 -20.70 17.85 -2.26
C SER A 72 -20.98 19.33 -2.01
N GLY A 73 -20.20 20.02 -1.19
CA GLY A 73 -20.44 21.41 -0.80
C GLY A 73 -21.68 21.63 0.07
N ARG A 74 -22.25 20.55 0.62
CA ARG A 74 -23.46 20.59 1.46
C ARG A 74 -23.13 20.46 2.95
N ALA A 75 -21.85 20.40 3.31
CA ALA A 75 -21.43 20.26 4.69
C ALA A 75 -21.85 21.49 5.51
N GLN A 76 -22.54 21.24 6.61
CA GLN A 76 -22.72 22.26 7.63
C GLN A 76 -21.58 22.17 8.64
N ARG A 77 -21.18 23.31 9.19
CA ARG A 77 -20.09 23.37 10.15
C ARG A 77 -20.36 22.48 11.38
N SER A 78 -21.62 22.35 11.79
CA SER A 78 -22.07 21.48 12.88
C SER A 78 -21.78 19.98 12.62
N ASP A 79 -21.80 19.54 11.37
CA ASP A 79 -21.69 18.13 11.02
C ASP A 79 -20.25 17.62 11.13
N LEU A 80 -19.27 18.50 10.96
CA LEU A 80 -17.85 18.17 10.91
C LEU A 80 -17.06 18.71 12.12
N GLN A 81 -17.62 19.67 12.88
CA GLN A 81 -16.90 20.37 13.94
C GLN A 81 -16.64 19.55 15.20
N GLN A 82 -17.54 18.66 15.60
CA GLN A 82 -17.43 18.04 16.93
C GLN A 82 -16.27 17.03 17.02
N ASP A 83 -15.90 16.37 15.90
CA ASP A 83 -14.94 15.28 15.93
C ASP A 83 -13.70 15.50 15.05
N LEU A 84 -13.79 16.30 13.98
CA LEU A 84 -12.78 16.35 12.94
C LEU A 84 -12.06 17.69 12.83
N LEU A 85 -12.81 18.78 12.69
CA LEU A 85 -12.26 20.10 12.36
C LEU A 85 -12.14 21.04 13.57
N TRP A 86 -12.53 20.57 14.76
CA TRP A 86 -12.37 21.35 15.96
C TRP A 86 -10.89 21.56 16.26
N ARG A 87 -10.44 22.83 16.21
CA ARG A 87 -9.02 23.21 16.37
C ARG A 87 -8.07 22.58 15.34
N CYS A 88 -8.55 22.37 14.14
CA CYS A 88 -7.70 21.94 13.03
C CYS A 88 -6.85 23.10 12.52
N ASP A 89 -5.53 22.94 12.57
CA ASP A 89 -4.57 23.95 12.11
C ASP A 89 -4.19 23.76 10.65
N LEU A 90 -4.30 22.54 10.15
CA LEU A 90 -3.86 22.17 8.81
C LEU A 90 -4.71 21.04 8.25
N VAL A 91 -5.14 21.22 7.02
CA VAL A 91 -5.65 20.13 6.17
C VAL A 91 -4.71 19.93 5.00
N VAL A 92 -4.21 18.71 4.82
CA VAL A 92 -3.50 18.28 3.61
C VAL A 92 -4.35 17.25 2.88
N GLY A 93 -4.66 17.49 1.62
CA GLY A 93 -5.47 16.58 0.82
C GLY A 93 -4.80 16.23 -0.50
N TRP A 94 -4.67 14.94 -0.77
CA TRP A 94 -4.22 14.44 -2.07
C TRP A 94 -5.42 13.95 -2.88
N LEU A 95 -6.16 14.92 -3.39
CA LEU A 95 -7.41 14.72 -4.14
C LEU A 95 -7.62 15.85 -5.15
N SER A 96 -8.45 15.59 -6.15
CA SER A 96 -8.81 16.59 -7.15
C SER A 96 -9.87 17.54 -6.59
N ASP A 97 -9.61 18.84 -6.72
CA ASP A 97 -10.51 19.96 -6.32
C ASP A 97 -10.53 20.99 -7.45
N HIS A 98 -11.03 20.56 -8.64
CA HIS A 98 -10.94 21.35 -9.89
C HIS A 98 -11.68 22.69 -9.82
N ASP A 99 -12.80 22.72 -9.13
CA ASP A 99 -13.64 23.91 -8.94
C ASP A 99 -13.33 24.68 -7.64
N GLY A 100 -12.40 24.17 -6.83
CA GLY A 100 -11.99 24.77 -5.56
C GLY A 100 -13.06 24.65 -4.47
N LEU A 101 -14.05 23.79 -4.63
CA LEU A 101 -15.17 23.67 -3.71
C LEU A 101 -14.73 23.20 -2.32
N ILE A 102 -13.90 22.16 -2.27
CA ILE A 102 -13.41 21.60 -1.00
C ILE A 102 -12.57 22.62 -0.25
N ARG A 103 -11.66 23.30 -0.97
CA ARG A 103 -10.81 24.36 -0.38
C ARG A 103 -11.67 25.48 0.21
N ARG A 104 -12.63 26.01 -0.54
CA ARG A 104 -13.53 27.08 -0.04
C ARG A 104 -14.31 26.63 1.18
N THR A 105 -14.89 25.44 1.14
CA THR A 105 -15.67 24.90 2.28
C THR A 105 -14.81 24.79 3.55
N LEU A 106 -13.58 24.26 3.43
CA LEU A 106 -12.65 24.15 4.56
C LEU A 106 -12.23 25.54 5.11
N GLN A 107 -12.00 26.52 4.22
CA GLN A 107 -11.69 27.91 4.61
C GLN A 107 -12.85 28.59 5.30
N GLU A 108 -14.08 28.42 4.82
CA GLU A 108 -15.31 28.89 5.46
C GLU A 108 -15.52 28.29 6.84
N PHE A 109 -15.03 27.06 7.07
CA PHE A 109 -15.01 26.42 8.38
C PHE A 109 -13.93 26.98 9.30
N GLY A 110 -13.11 27.90 8.82
CA GLY A 110 -12.06 28.59 9.59
C GLY A 110 -10.77 27.80 9.71
N ILE A 111 -10.52 26.83 8.82
CA ILE A 111 -9.23 26.14 8.76
C ILE A 111 -8.15 27.10 8.24
N PRO A 112 -7.11 27.41 9.04
CA PRO A 112 -6.16 28.44 8.69
C PRO A 112 -5.23 28.06 7.51
N ARG A 113 -4.97 26.75 7.34
CA ARG A 113 -4.09 26.24 6.28
C ARG A 113 -4.72 25.04 5.58
N VAL A 114 -4.91 25.16 4.28
CA VAL A 114 -5.48 24.10 3.42
C VAL A 114 -4.57 23.90 2.21
N ILE A 115 -3.95 22.74 2.14
CA ILE A 115 -3.06 22.30 1.06
C ILE A 115 -3.76 21.15 0.32
N LEU A 116 -4.21 21.40 -0.90
CA LEU A 116 -4.83 20.36 -1.74
C LEU A 116 -4.02 20.23 -3.03
N GLN A 117 -3.68 18.99 -3.37
CA GLN A 117 -3.00 18.66 -4.62
C GLN A 117 -3.59 17.39 -5.22
N SER A 118 -3.93 17.45 -6.51
CA SER A 118 -4.36 16.26 -7.23
C SER A 118 -3.20 15.25 -7.33
N PRO A 119 -3.42 13.98 -6.96
CA PRO A 119 -2.44 12.92 -7.16
C PRO A 119 -2.29 12.54 -8.63
N ALA A 120 -3.31 12.87 -9.46
CA ALA A 120 -3.31 12.54 -10.87
C ALA A 120 -2.29 13.39 -11.63
N SER A 121 -1.34 12.71 -12.27
CA SER A 121 -0.42 13.28 -13.26
C SER A 121 0.06 12.11 -14.13
N THR A 122 0.32 12.38 -15.38
CA THR A 122 0.89 11.40 -16.33
C THR A 122 2.41 11.37 -16.27
N GLU A 123 3.04 12.43 -15.77
CA GLU A 123 4.49 12.62 -15.76
C GLU A 123 4.97 13.15 -14.40
N GLY A 124 6.24 13.02 -14.12
CA GLY A 124 6.89 13.57 -12.94
C GLY A 124 7.66 12.55 -12.11
N PRO A 125 8.17 12.96 -10.94
CA PRO A 125 8.94 12.09 -10.08
C PRO A 125 8.09 10.96 -9.49
N HIS A 126 8.73 10.08 -8.74
CA HIS A 126 8.07 9.01 -8.00
C HIS A 126 6.90 9.54 -7.16
N GLN A 127 5.82 8.78 -7.07
CA GLN A 127 4.59 9.27 -6.42
C GLN A 127 4.79 9.67 -4.95
N SER A 128 5.65 8.96 -4.21
CA SER A 128 5.98 9.37 -2.83
C SER A 128 6.70 10.72 -2.77
N GLU A 129 7.57 11.00 -3.75
CA GLU A 129 8.25 12.29 -3.85
C GLU A 129 7.28 13.43 -4.19
N ARG A 130 6.27 13.15 -5.02
CA ARG A 130 5.20 14.13 -5.29
C ARG A 130 4.41 14.47 -4.04
N PHE A 131 4.11 13.49 -3.19
CA PHE A 131 3.45 13.74 -1.91
C PHE A 131 4.33 14.60 -0.99
N LEU A 132 5.64 14.35 -0.95
CA LEU A 132 6.60 15.18 -0.23
C LEU A 132 6.68 16.60 -0.81
N GLN A 133 6.72 16.73 -2.14
CA GLN A 133 6.76 18.04 -2.81
C GLN A 133 5.55 18.91 -2.48
N THR A 134 4.38 18.30 -2.19
CA THR A 134 3.21 19.05 -1.71
C THR A 134 3.50 19.85 -0.43
N LEU A 135 4.46 19.39 0.36
CA LEU A 135 4.83 19.96 1.64
C LEU A 135 6.09 20.85 1.58
N GLN A 136 6.75 20.93 0.41
CA GLN A 136 7.98 21.72 0.24
C GLN A 136 7.71 23.22 0.47
N GLY A 137 8.60 23.84 1.23
CA GLY A 137 8.47 25.26 1.62
C GLY A 137 7.47 25.51 2.75
N GLU A 138 6.67 24.52 3.13
CA GLU A 138 5.68 24.63 4.19
C GLU A 138 6.23 24.15 5.54
N PHE A 139 7.11 23.13 5.52
CA PHE A 139 7.66 22.53 6.72
C PHE A 139 9.15 22.24 6.57
N PRO A 140 9.97 22.55 7.60
CA PRO A 140 11.36 22.10 7.62
C PRO A 140 11.38 20.58 7.86
N GLY A 141 12.02 19.85 6.99
CA GLY A 141 12.26 18.42 7.16
C GLY A 141 12.52 17.71 5.83
N ASP A 142 13.58 16.92 5.82
CA ASP A 142 13.84 15.96 4.76
C ASP A 142 13.42 14.57 5.27
N ALA A 143 12.46 13.94 4.64
CA ALA A 143 12.23 12.52 4.82
C ALA A 143 13.40 11.76 4.17
N ARG A 144 14.40 11.36 4.97
CA ARG A 144 15.68 10.82 4.47
C ARG A 144 15.67 9.32 4.23
N ALA A 145 14.73 8.58 4.79
CA ALA A 145 14.62 7.14 4.61
C ALA A 145 13.14 6.76 4.49
N PRO A 146 12.80 5.78 3.66
CA PRO A 146 11.43 5.27 3.62
C PRO A 146 11.03 4.77 5.00
N LEU A 147 9.88 5.22 5.48
CA LEU A 147 9.34 4.80 6.76
C LEU A 147 9.08 3.30 6.72
N ARG A 148 9.57 2.58 7.71
CA ARG A 148 9.22 1.17 7.92
C ARG A 148 8.00 1.09 8.83
N LEU A 149 7.00 0.28 8.46
CA LEU A 149 5.86 -0.01 9.32
C LEU A 149 6.24 -1.04 10.38
N HIS A 150 5.95 -0.70 11.62
CA HIS A 150 6.13 -1.61 12.76
C HIS A 150 4.78 -2.05 13.28
N LEU A 151 4.52 -3.35 13.21
CA LEU A 151 3.28 -3.93 13.72
C LEU A 151 3.39 -4.17 15.24
N PRO A 152 2.31 -3.91 16.00
CA PRO A 152 2.24 -4.31 17.40
C PRO A 152 2.39 -5.84 17.55
N GLN A 153 2.96 -6.27 18.67
CA GLN A 153 3.19 -7.70 18.95
C GLN A 153 1.92 -8.54 18.85
N GLN A 154 0.79 -8.02 19.31
CA GLN A 154 -0.50 -8.72 19.21
C GLN A 154 -0.92 -8.95 17.74
N VAL A 155 -0.64 -8.00 16.86
CA VAL A 155 -0.90 -8.13 15.41
C VAL A 155 0.03 -9.17 14.81
N LEU A 156 1.32 -9.15 15.15
CA LEU A 156 2.29 -10.15 14.70
C LEU A 156 1.86 -11.56 15.11
N GLN A 157 1.40 -11.74 16.36
CA GLN A 157 0.92 -13.01 16.86
C GLN A 157 -0.27 -13.53 16.06
N SER A 158 -1.20 -12.65 15.67
CA SER A 158 -2.36 -13.07 14.86
C SER A 158 -1.97 -13.63 13.49
N GLY A 159 -0.87 -13.12 12.90
CA GLY A 159 -0.30 -13.66 11.66
C GLY A 159 0.28 -15.07 11.85
N THR A 160 1.05 -15.27 12.93
CA THR A 160 1.58 -16.58 13.31
C THR A 160 0.45 -17.59 13.52
N ASP A 161 -0.62 -17.21 14.21
CA ASP A 161 -1.75 -18.09 14.49
C ASP A 161 -2.53 -18.44 13.21
N ALA A 162 -2.70 -17.47 12.30
CA ALA A 162 -3.34 -17.72 11.00
C ALA A 162 -2.55 -18.72 10.14
N LEU A 163 -1.22 -18.61 10.15
CA LEU A 163 -0.34 -19.55 9.43
C LEU A 163 -0.38 -20.95 10.07
N ARG A 164 -0.39 -21.03 11.40
CA ARG A 164 -0.48 -22.32 12.13
C ARG A 164 -1.77 -23.09 11.82
N VAL A 165 -2.90 -22.40 11.63
CA VAL A 165 -4.18 -23.02 11.25
C VAL A 165 -4.08 -23.80 9.94
N ILE A 166 -3.20 -23.39 9.04
CA ILE A 166 -2.95 -24.08 7.76
C ILE A 166 -1.69 -24.96 7.78
N GLY A 167 -1.17 -25.27 8.98
CA GLY A 167 -0.04 -26.18 9.17
C GLY A 167 1.34 -25.56 8.93
N ILE A 168 1.45 -24.24 8.93
CA ILE A 168 2.73 -23.54 8.77
C ILE A 168 3.24 -23.10 10.13
N GLU A 169 4.35 -23.70 10.56
CA GLU A 169 4.98 -23.37 11.83
C GLU A 169 5.81 -22.08 11.76
N GLN A 170 5.98 -21.45 12.92
CA GLN A 170 6.81 -20.26 13.04
C GLN A 170 8.26 -20.57 12.62
N GLY A 171 8.85 -19.67 11.82
CA GLY A 171 10.21 -19.84 11.31
C GLY A 171 10.31 -20.72 10.05
N ALA A 172 9.18 -21.24 9.54
CA ALA A 172 9.17 -21.89 8.23
C ALA A 172 9.72 -20.93 7.14
N PRO A 173 10.39 -21.44 6.10
CA PRO A 173 10.95 -20.64 5.02
C PRO A 173 9.83 -20.11 4.09
N LEU A 174 8.94 -19.31 4.66
CA LEU A 174 7.73 -18.81 4.04
C LEU A 174 8.03 -17.78 2.96
N ILE A 175 7.50 -17.98 1.76
CA ILE A 175 7.41 -16.97 0.71
C ILE A 175 5.95 -16.71 0.38
N VAL A 176 5.54 -15.45 0.50
CA VAL A 176 4.17 -15.05 0.18
C VAL A 176 4.09 -14.64 -1.29
N CYS A 177 3.15 -15.22 -2.01
CA CYS A 177 2.84 -14.95 -3.41
C CYS A 177 1.48 -14.26 -3.51
N HIS A 178 1.43 -13.05 -4.08
CA HIS A 178 0.17 -12.36 -4.35
C HIS A 178 -0.10 -12.31 -5.85
N LEU A 179 -1.11 -13.07 -6.28
CA LEU A 179 -1.40 -13.27 -7.69
C LEU A 179 -2.25 -12.16 -8.30
N GLY A 180 -2.85 -11.34 -7.46
CA GLY A 180 -3.74 -10.26 -7.85
C GLY A 180 -3.07 -8.91 -8.08
N SER A 181 -3.88 -7.97 -8.52
CA SER A 181 -3.56 -6.54 -8.61
C SER A 181 -4.87 -5.75 -8.70
N GLY A 182 -4.82 -4.42 -8.56
CA GLY A 182 -5.96 -3.54 -8.81
C GLY A 182 -6.50 -3.60 -10.26
N SER A 183 -5.79 -4.28 -11.17
CA SER A 183 -6.23 -4.55 -12.53
C SER A 183 -5.65 -5.87 -13.04
N ARG A 184 -6.49 -6.73 -13.61
CA ARG A 184 -6.04 -7.97 -14.29
C ARG A 184 -5.02 -7.71 -15.41
N HIS A 185 -5.00 -6.50 -15.95
CA HIS A 185 -4.07 -6.11 -17.02
C HIS A 185 -2.64 -5.83 -16.51
N LYS A 186 -2.42 -5.90 -15.20
CA LYS A 186 -1.11 -5.84 -14.56
C LYS A 186 -0.59 -7.23 -14.11
N CYS A 187 -1.37 -8.29 -14.31
CA CYS A 187 -1.05 -9.63 -13.82
C CYS A 187 -0.38 -10.47 -14.90
N VAL A 188 0.69 -11.16 -14.53
CA VAL A 188 1.32 -12.18 -15.35
C VAL A 188 0.40 -13.40 -15.48
N ARG A 189 0.68 -14.27 -16.46
CA ARG A 189 -0.11 -15.48 -16.72
C ARG A 189 0.01 -16.51 -15.61
N ALA A 190 -0.99 -17.38 -15.49
CA ALA A 190 -1.02 -18.43 -14.47
C ALA A 190 0.10 -19.47 -14.66
N ASP A 191 0.51 -19.74 -15.89
CA ASP A 191 1.64 -20.64 -16.18
C ASP A 191 2.98 -20.10 -15.63
N THR A 192 3.20 -18.79 -15.72
CA THR A 192 4.34 -18.12 -15.10
C THR A 192 4.31 -18.31 -13.56
N TRP A 193 3.14 -18.13 -12.93
CA TRP A 193 2.97 -18.37 -11.50
C TRP A 193 3.19 -19.85 -11.15
N GLY A 194 2.71 -20.79 -11.98
CA GLY A 194 2.97 -22.23 -11.81
C GLY A 194 4.46 -22.53 -11.73
N THR A 195 5.23 -21.96 -12.66
CA THR A 195 6.69 -22.11 -12.68
C THR A 195 7.37 -21.45 -11.48
N LEU A 196 6.92 -20.25 -11.05
CA LEU A 196 7.46 -19.57 -9.87
C LEU A 196 7.21 -20.39 -8.59
N ILE A 197 6.00 -20.90 -8.40
CA ILE A 197 5.66 -21.71 -7.23
C ILE A 197 6.48 -23.00 -7.17
N GLN A 198 6.63 -23.70 -8.30
CA GLN A 198 7.50 -24.89 -8.39
C GLN A 198 8.96 -24.53 -8.11
N GLY A 199 9.45 -23.42 -8.65
CA GLY A 199 10.79 -22.93 -8.40
C GLY A 199 11.05 -22.52 -6.95
N CYS A 200 10.07 -21.98 -6.23
CA CYS A 200 10.14 -21.74 -4.79
C CYS A 200 10.31 -23.08 -4.04
N ARG A 201 9.50 -24.09 -4.36
CA ARG A 201 9.59 -25.42 -3.75
C ARG A 201 10.93 -26.10 -3.99
N ALA A 202 11.46 -26.00 -5.22
CA ALA A 202 12.79 -26.51 -5.58
C ALA A 202 13.92 -25.85 -4.77
N ARG A 203 13.70 -24.63 -4.27
CA ARG A 203 14.59 -23.89 -3.36
C ARG A 203 14.30 -24.14 -1.88
N GLN A 204 13.47 -25.13 -1.57
CA GLN A 204 13.04 -25.43 -0.20
C GLN A 204 12.29 -24.29 0.47
N LEU A 205 11.71 -23.38 -0.29
CA LEU A 205 10.81 -22.34 0.20
C LEU A 205 9.39 -22.89 0.25
N MET A 206 8.61 -22.36 1.18
CA MET A 206 7.19 -22.69 1.36
C MET A 206 6.33 -21.59 0.74
N PRO A 207 5.85 -21.74 -0.51
CA PRO A 207 5.00 -20.74 -1.13
C PRO A 207 3.59 -20.79 -0.53
N VAL A 208 3.10 -19.62 -0.11
CA VAL A 208 1.72 -19.39 0.32
C VAL A 208 1.12 -18.30 -0.55
N VAL A 209 -0.01 -18.58 -1.15
CA VAL A 209 -0.74 -17.61 -1.95
C VAL A 209 -1.66 -16.80 -1.05
N VAL A 210 -1.60 -15.48 -1.16
CA VAL A 210 -2.60 -14.58 -0.57
C VAL A 210 -3.48 -13.99 -1.67
N LEU A 211 -4.80 -13.97 -1.42
CA LEU A 211 -5.80 -13.47 -2.36
C LEU A 211 -6.77 -12.55 -1.64
N GLY A 212 -7.16 -11.47 -2.31
CA GLY A 212 -8.27 -10.61 -1.92
C GLY A 212 -9.59 -11.04 -2.58
N SER A 213 -10.65 -10.31 -2.29
CA SER A 213 -11.99 -10.54 -2.87
C SER A 213 -12.04 -10.32 -4.39
N ALA A 214 -11.12 -9.55 -4.95
CA ALA A 214 -11.04 -9.28 -6.39
C ALA A 214 -10.22 -10.31 -7.18
N ASP A 215 -9.63 -11.31 -6.53
CA ASP A 215 -8.64 -12.22 -7.13
C ASP A 215 -9.22 -13.59 -7.53
N GLU A 216 -10.54 -13.74 -7.63
CA GLU A 216 -11.20 -15.02 -7.96
C GLU A 216 -10.72 -15.63 -9.29
N GLN A 217 -10.52 -14.77 -10.31
CA GLN A 217 -10.01 -15.23 -11.62
C GLN A 217 -8.58 -15.76 -11.51
N ALA A 218 -7.73 -15.09 -10.73
CA ALA A 218 -6.36 -15.53 -10.49
C ALA A 218 -6.33 -16.87 -9.74
N GLU A 219 -7.24 -17.05 -8.78
CA GLU A 219 -7.36 -18.32 -8.08
C GLU A 219 -7.78 -19.47 -8.99
N MET A 220 -8.86 -19.29 -9.78
CA MET A 220 -9.29 -20.32 -10.73
C MET A 220 -8.16 -20.69 -11.69
N ALA A 221 -7.43 -19.70 -12.20
CA ALA A 221 -6.33 -19.92 -13.11
C ALA A 221 -5.16 -20.66 -12.47
N ILE A 222 -4.80 -20.37 -11.22
CA ILE A 222 -3.69 -21.07 -10.54
C ILE A 222 -4.09 -22.50 -10.13
N ARG A 223 -5.33 -22.73 -9.70
CA ARG A 223 -5.84 -24.08 -9.43
C ARG A 223 -5.82 -24.96 -10.67
N GLY A 224 -6.09 -24.40 -11.84
CA GLY A 224 -5.98 -25.08 -13.14
C GLY A 224 -4.56 -25.50 -13.53
N GLN A 225 -3.51 -25.02 -12.84
CA GLN A 225 -2.12 -25.45 -13.09
C GLN A 225 -1.77 -26.83 -12.46
N GLY A 226 -2.72 -27.45 -11.74
CA GLY A 226 -2.48 -28.76 -11.15
C GLY A 226 -1.40 -28.79 -10.07
N LEU A 227 -1.16 -27.67 -9.39
CA LEU A 227 -0.19 -27.59 -8.30
C LEU A 227 -0.74 -28.29 -7.05
N PRO A 228 -0.11 -29.39 -6.58
CA PRO A 228 -0.57 -30.09 -5.40
C PRO A 228 -0.36 -29.22 -4.15
N GLU A 229 -1.30 -29.30 -3.21
CA GLU A 229 -1.18 -28.77 -1.84
C GLU A 229 -0.66 -27.32 -1.76
N LEU A 230 -1.18 -26.43 -2.61
CA LEU A 230 -0.84 -25.01 -2.55
C LEU A 230 -1.68 -24.29 -1.50
N PRO A 231 -1.09 -23.86 -0.36
CA PRO A 231 -1.84 -23.13 0.65
C PRO A 231 -2.31 -21.78 0.10
N ILE A 232 -3.61 -21.51 0.26
CA ILE A 232 -4.23 -20.24 -0.14
C ILE A 232 -4.88 -19.59 1.07
N LEU A 233 -4.47 -18.36 1.39
CA LEU A 233 -5.05 -17.55 2.46
C LEU A 233 -5.86 -16.41 1.90
N ARG A 234 -6.98 -16.11 2.59
CA ARG A 234 -7.81 -14.93 2.34
C ARG A 234 -7.89 -14.12 3.62
N PRO A 235 -6.93 -13.20 3.83
CA PRO A 235 -6.95 -12.34 5.00
C PRO A 235 -8.24 -11.51 5.02
N ARG A 236 -8.91 -11.47 6.16
CA ARG A 236 -10.18 -10.75 6.33
C ARG A 236 -10.02 -9.24 6.44
N SER A 237 -8.80 -8.77 6.64
CA SER A 237 -8.47 -7.34 6.77
C SER A 237 -7.05 -7.07 6.27
N VAL A 238 -6.76 -5.82 5.95
CA VAL A 238 -5.40 -5.38 5.60
C VAL A 238 -4.44 -5.56 6.79
N THR A 239 -4.92 -5.42 8.03
CA THR A 239 -4.12 -5.70 9.23
C THR A 239 -3.73 -7.17 9.34
N MET A 240 -4.65 -8.11 9.06
CA MET A 240 -4.34 -9.53 9.03
C MET A 240 -3.37 -9.88 7.88
N LEU A 241 -3.55 -9.26 6.72
CA LEU A 241 -2.61 -9.38 5.60
C LEU A 241 -1.20 -8.91 6.02
N ALA A 242 -1.09 -7.75 6.66
CA ALA A 242 0.18 -7.24 7.18
C ALA A 242 0.83 -8.20 8.18
N ALA A 243 0.02 -8.77 9.08
CA ALA A 243 0.48 -9.75 10.07
C ALA A 243 1.06 -11.02 9.43
N ILE A 244 0.43 -11.53 8.36
CA ILE A 244 0.91 -12.69 7.59
C ILE A 244 2.19 -12.32 6.82
N LEU A 245 2.20 -11.18 6.13
CA LEU A 245 3.37 -10.70 5.39
C LEU A 245 4.60 -10.55 6.29
N ALA A 246 4.42 -10.06 7.50
CA ALA A 246 5.51 -9.87 8.47
C ALA A 246 6.17 -11.19 8.92
N GLN A 247 5.54 -12.35 8.72
CA GLN A 247 6.12 -13.66 8.99
C GLN A 247 6.93 -14.22 7.80
N ALA A 248 6.81 -13.58 6.62
CA ALA A 248 7.43 -14.08 5.40
C ALA A 248 8.92 -13.74 5.34
N GLN A 249 9.71 -14.66 4.81
CA GLN A 249 11.11 -14.42 4.46
C GLN A 249 11.24 -13.69 3.12
N GLY A 250 10.21 -13.75 2.28
CA GLY A 250 10.16 -13.05 1.01
C GLY A 250 8.74 -12.93 0.46
N TYR A 251 8.60 -12.05 -0.50
CA TYR A 251 7.35 -11.75 -1.17
C TYR A 251 7.56 -11.63 -2.68
N ILE A 252 6.66 -12.21 -3.43
CA ILE A 252 6.57 -12.04 -4.90
C ILE A 252 5.14 -11.60 -5.23
N GLY A 253 5.00 -10.50 -5.97
CA GLY A 253 3.69 -10.04 -6.43
C GLY A 253 3.77 -9.03 -7.56
N HIS A 254 2.61 -8.56 -8.00
CA HIS A 254 2.49 -7.55 -9.04
C HIS A 254 2.55 -6.13 -8.46
N ASP A 255 2.57 -5.11 -9.32
CA ASP A 255 2.26 -3.73 -8.96
C ASP A 255 0.85 -3.65 -8.31
N SER A 256 0.84 -3.61 -6.99
CA SER A 256 -0.37 -3.62 -6.17
C SER A 256 -0.12 -3.03 -4.78
N GLY A 257 -1.20 -2.64 -4.09
CA GLY A 257 -1.10 -2.16 -2.71
C GLY A 257 -0.49 -3.17 -1.74
N VAL A 258 -0.67 -4.48 -1.98
CA VAL A 258 -0.07 -5.56 -1.17
C VAL A 258 1.45 -5.56 -1.30
N THR A 259 1.97 -5.30 -2.48
CA THR A 259 3.41 -5.22 -2.76
C THR A 259 4.05 -4.03 -2.03
N HIS A 260 3.38 -2.87 -2.02
CA HIS A 260 3.81 -1.73 -1.23
C HIS A 260 3.82 -2.03 0.27
N LEU A 261 2.80 -2.75 0.75
CA LEU A 261 2.72 -3.15 2.16
C LEU A 261 3.86 -4.08 2.55
N ALA A 262 4.16 -5.10 1.73
CA ALA A 262 5.26 -6.03 1.98
C ALA A 262 6.61 -5.28 2.07
N ALA A 263 6.87 -4.38 1.13
CA ALA A 263 8.08 -3.56 1.13
C ALA A 263 8.22 -2.67 2.37
N LEU A 264 7.14 -2.01 2.79
CA LEU A 264 7.11 -1.14 3.98
C LEU A 264 7.23 -1.92 5.30
N LEU A 265 6.82 -3.17 5.33
CA LEU A 265 7.07 -4.08 6.46
C LEU A 265 8.53 -4.55 6.49
N GLY A 266 9.32 -4.23 5.47
CA GLY A 266 10.71 -4.64 5.33
C GLY A 266 10.89 -6.08 4.86
N VAL A 267 9.85 -6.70 4.32
CA VAL A 267 9.93 -8.03 3.72
C VAL A 267 10.69 -7.93 2.39
N PRO A 268 11.69 -8.79 2.14
CA PRO A 268 12.34 -8.87 0.83
C PRO A 268 11.30 -9.07 -0.27
N THR A 269 11.18 -8.09 -1.17
CA THR A 269 10.04 -7.96 -2.08
C THR A 269 10.49 -7.94 -3.54
N VAL A 270 10.01 -8.87 -4.34
CA VAL A 270 10.11 -8.81 -5.79
C VAL A 270 8.77 -8.37 -6.37
N ALA A 271 8.76 -7.21 -7.02
CA ALA A 271 7.60 -6.61 -7.65
C ALA A 271 7.64 -6.83 -9.17
N MET A 272 6.66 -7.56 -9.71
CA MET A 272 6.51 -7.73 -11.15
C MET A 272 5.68 -6.60 -11.73
N PHE A 273 6.31 -5.82 -12.60
CA PHE A 273 5.69 -4.70 -13.29
C PHE A 273 5.38 -5.05 -14.75
N GLY A 274 4.37 -4.40 -15.29
CA GLY A 274 3.96 -4.54 -16.68
C GLY A 274 3.72 -3.18 -17.33
N PRO A 275 2.45 -2.78 -17.55
CA PRO A 275 2.14 -1.52 -18.24
C PRO A 275 2.30 -0.28 -17.38
N THR A 276 2.53 -0.44 -16.08
CA THR A 276 2.72 0.68 -15.14
C THR A 276 4.19 1.07 -15.10
N ASP A 277 4.47 2.37 -15.05
CA ASP A 277 5.81 2.92 -14.94
C ASP A 277 6.39 2.67 -13.53
N GLU A 278 7.41 1.82 -13.44
CA GLU A 278 8.07 1.48 -12.18
C GLU A 278 8.86 2.65 -11.58
N GLN A 279 9.37 3.56 -12.39
CA GLN A 279 10.08 4.74 -11.87
C GLN A 279 9.16 5.61 -11.01
N ARG A 280 7.88 5.54 -11.33
CA ARG A 280 6.85 6.32 -10.66
C ARG A 280 6.14 5.56 -9.54
N TRP A 281 5.94 4.26 -9.69
CA TRP A 281 5.04 3.48 -8.85
C TRP A 281 5.70 2.30 -8.15
N ALA A 282 7.03 2.12 -8.26
CA ALA A 282 7.68 1.03 -7.55
C ALA A 282 7.49 1.13 -6.03
N PRO A 283 7.35 0.02 -5.31
CA PRO A 283 7.32 0.06 -3.86
C PRO A 283 8.63 0.60 -3.29
N ARG A 284 8.54 1.39 -2.22
CA ARG A 284 9.70 1.92 -1.51
C ARG A 284 10.05 1.00 -0.35
N GLY A 285 11.30 0.62 -0.24
CA GLY A 285 11.82 -0.26 0.81
C GLY A 285 13.30 -0.55 0.59
N VAL A 286 13.97 -1.07 1.61
CA VAL A 286 15.42 -1.36 1.56
C VAL A 286 15.70 -2.61 0.71
N HIS A 287 14.80 -3.59 0.74
CA HIS A 287 14.96 -4.88 0.09
C HIS A 287 13.88 -5.07 -0.99
N VAL A 288 13.94 -4.23 -2.02
CA VAL A 288 12.97 -4.25 -3.12
C VAL A 288 13.70 -4.40 -4.45
N ALA A 289 13.22 -5.33 -5.25
CA ALA A 289 13.59 -5.45 -6.66
C ALA A 289 12.36 -5.40 -7.55
N VAL A 290 12.51 -4.78 -8.72
CA VAL A 290 11.48 -4.73 -9.75
C VAL A 290 11.91 -5.59 -10.94
N VAL A 291 11.00 -6.45 -11.39
CA VAL A 291 11.21 -7.28 -12.59
C VAL A 291 10.07 -7.02 -13.56
N ARG A 292 10.36 -6.96 -14.84
CA ARG A 292 9.37 -6.76 -15.89
C ARG A 292 9.75 -7.50 -17.16
N GLY A 293 8.79 -7.69 -18.05
CA GLY A 293 9.07 -8.10 -19.42
C GLY A 293 9.57 -6.93 -20.27
N GLU A 294 9.25 -6.92 -21.54
CA GLU A 294 9.60 -5.85 -22.47
C GLU A 294 8.89 -4.53 -22.10
N ASN A 295 9.38 -3.41 -22.63
CA ASN A 295 8.72 -2.12 -22.41
C ASN A 295 7.29 -2.13 -22.98
N CYS A 296 6.34 -1.60 -22.21
CA CYS A 296 4.99 -1.42 -22.69
C CYS A 296 4.93 -0.28 -23.70
N MET A 297 4.41 -0.58 -24.90
CA MET A 297 4.24 0.38 -25.99
C MET A 297 2.80 0.95 -26.08
N CYS A 298 1.94 0.62 -25.13
CA CYS A 298 0.55 1.10 -25.10
C CYS A 298 0.51 2.57 -24.68
N ALA A 299 -0.12 3.41 -25.51
CA ALA A 299 -0.16 4.86 -25.28
C ALA A 299 -1.03 5.30 -24.06
N ASN A 300 -1.99 4.48 -23.70
CA ASN A 300 -2.94 4.77 -22.62
C ASN A 300 -3.59 3.47 -22.08
N TRP A 301 -4.39 3.60 -21.04
CA TRP A 301 -5.06 2.45 -20.41
C TRP A 301 -6.09 1.75 -21.29
N ASP A 302 -6.70 2.43 -22.26
CA ASP A 302 -7.62 1.77 -23.22
C ASP A 302 -6.81 0.86 -24.16
N ALA A 303 -5.66 1.32 -24.63
CA ALA A 303 -4.72 0.50 -25.37
C ALA A 303 -4.19 -0.69 -24.55
N VAL A 304 -3.91 -0.50 -23.26
CA VAL A 304 -3.51 -1.60 -22.35
C VAL A 304 -4.62 -2.64 -22.22
N ARG A 305 -5.88 -2.21 -22.07
CA ARG A 305 -7.04 -3.12 -22.00
C ARG A 305 -7.24 -3.92 -23.28
N ALA A 306 -7.02 -3.30 -24.42
CA ALA A 306 -7.16 -3.92 -25.75
C ALA A 306 -5.94 -4.75 -26.15
N CYS A 307 -4.79 -4.60 -25.49
CA CYS A 307 -3.55 -5.28 -25.82
C CYS A 307 -3.66 -6.79 -25.62
N THR A 308 -3.43 -7.56 -26.66
CA THR A 308 -3.42 -9.04 -26.64
C THR A 308 -2.00 -9.59 -26.40
N GLU A 309 -0.96 -8.90 -26.87
CA GLU A 309 0.44 -9.34 -26.78
C GLU A 309 0.99 -9.35 -25.37
N LYS A 310 0.73 -8.29 -24.60
CA LYS A 310 1.18 -8.10 -23.23
C LYS A 310 2.64 -8.47 -22.99
N SER A 311 3.53 -8.07 -23.92
CA SER A 311 4.97 -8.38 -23.85
C SER A 311 5.59 -7.87 -22.55
N CYS A 312 5.08 -6.76 -22.02
CA CYS A 312 5.51 -6.19 -20.75
C CYS A 312 5.22 -7.09 -19.52
N LEU A 313 4.33 -8.08 -19.67
CA LEU A 313 4.00 -9.07 -18.64
C LEU A 313 4.66 -10.45 -18.90
N LYS A 314 5.47 -10.59 -19.94
CA LYS A 314 6.25 -11.81 -20.21
C LYS A 314 7.51 -11.84 -19.32
N VAL A 315 7.29 -11.85 -18.01
CA VAL A 315 8.35 -11.93 -17.01
C VAL A 315 8.93 -13.34 -17.00
N LYS A 316 10.26 -13.46 -17.00
CA LYS A 316 10.95 -14.75 -16.92
C LYS A 316 11.12 -15.17 -15.46
N PRO A 317 10.69 -16.38 -15.08
CA PRO A 317 10.82 -16.84 -13.69
C PRO A 317 12.24 -16.79 -13.13
N ASN A 318 13.27 -17.04 -13.95
CA ASN A 318 14.66 -16.97 -13.52
C ASN A 318 15.05 -15.54 -13.09
N GLU A 319 14.60 -14.51 -13.82
CA GLU A 319 14.86 -13.11 -13.46
C GLU A 319 14.23 -12.74 -12.12
N VAL A 320 13.06 -13.33 -11.78
CA VAL A 320 12.42 -13.16 -10.47
C VAL A 320 13.26 -13.76 -9.35
N PHE A 321 13.82 -14.95 -9.57
CA PHE A 321 14.69 -15.60 -8.57
C PHE A 321 16.04 -14.91 -8.43
N GLU A 322 16.64 -14.46 -9.53
CA GLU A 322 17.88 -13.65 -9.50
C GLU A 322 17.65 -12.35 -8.72
N ALA A 323 16.52 -11.69 -8.94
CA ALA A 323 16.12 -10.50 -8.19
C ALA A 323 15.92 -10.80 -6.70
N LEU A 324 15.27 -11.92 -6.37
CA LEU A 324 15.06 -12.35 -4.99
C LEU A 324 16.41 -12.62 -4.29
N ASP A 325 17.34 -13.31 -4.98
CA ASP A 325 18.66 -13.60 -4.46
C ASP A 325 19.50 -12.33 -4.27
N ALA A 326 19.33 -11.31 -5.12
CA ALA A 326 20.07 -10.04 -5.07
C ALA A 326 19.65 -9.11 -3.92
N ILE A 327 18.42 -9.19 -3.43
CA ILE A 327 17.90 -8.34 -2.35
C ILE A 327 18.12 -8.90 -0.95
N ASP A 328 19.12 -9.79 -0.80
CA ASP A 328 19.55 -10.33 0.49
C ASP A 328 18.48 -11.12 1.26
N PHE A 329 17.72 -11.91 0.52
CA PHE A 329 16.67 -12.79 1.02
C PHE A 329 17.11 -13.68 2.20
N ARG A 330 18.40 -13.96 2.34
CA ARG A 330 18.95 -14.86 3.38
C ARG A 330 19.11 -14.21 4.76
N TYR A 331 19.04 -12.88 4.89
CA TYR A 331 19.41 -12.14 6.11
C TYR A 331 18.29 -12.00 7.15
N HIS A 332 17.06 -12.29 6.81
CA HIS A 332 15.92 -12.12 7.74
C HIS A 332 15.78 -13.25 8.77
N ARG A 333 16.80 -14.09 8.95
CA ARG A 333 16.70 -15.25 9.85
C ARG A 333 16.73 -14.92 11.34
N VAL A 334 17.25 -13.82 11.78
CA VAL A 334 17.41 -13.57 13.25
C VAL A 334 17.61 -12.09 13.55
N THR A 335 16.58 -11.30 13.74
CA THR A 335 16.65 -10.11 14.61
C THR A 335 15.28 -9.77 15.20
N ASN A 336 14.60 -10.76 15.75
CA ASN A 336 13.54 -10.56 16.73
C ASN A 336 14.03 -11.13 18.07
N SER A 337 15.03 -10.49 18.66
CA SER A 337 15.37 -10.65 20.08
C SER A 337 15.02 -9.37 20.83
#